data_458328ccb236332528f03286c1f58e16
#
_entry.id   458328ccb236332528f03286c1f58e16
#
_cell.length_a   1.000
_cell.length_b   1.000
_cell.length_c   1.000
_cell.angle_alpha   90.00
_cell.angle_beta   90.00
_cell.angle_gamma   90.00
#
_symmetry.space_group_name_H-M   'P 1'
#
loop_
_entity.id
_entity.type
_entity.pdbx_description
1 polymer ?
#
loop_
_entity_poly.entity_id
_entity_poly.type
_entity_poly.pdbx_seq_one_letter_code
_entity_poly.pdbx_strand_id
1 'polypeptide(L)'
;MLRALAVVLSLLLLSPSALPAQPKPLHLVLTPSQKPTDLLATGEEFGQVLGRLVGRTVRVTVASDYAAVIEALRNRTADLAFVHPVGYVLANREAKAMIVAKNVWHGKSSFTSRIFVRRDAGIRQLEDLRNKTMAFVDPASSSGYTYPMVLLIQRGLVRNRDPKTFFREVVFAGSHDAAMRALVNGHVDAIASFDLAPQQYLKDSAERERIVFIAETPAIPEAGIAARDGLDAETFMRVRGALLSIRGPTYADFLKRLYEIDGFEPAEDREYDSVRAAVELLNLRPR
;
A
#
# COMPACT_ATOMS: atom_id res chain seq x y z
N MET A 1 29.26 -27.31 82.79
CA MET A 1 29.88 -26.64 81.62
C MET A 1 29.13 -27.07 80.38
N LEU A 2 28.08 -26.29 79.95
CA LEU A 2 27.33 -26.53 78.74
C LEU A 2 27.85 -25.53 77.68
N ARG A 3 28.35 -26.06 76.56
CA ARG A 3 28.68 -25.25 75.38
C ARG A 3 27.45 -25.21 74.43
N ALA A 4 26.88 -24.01 74.31
CA ALA A 4 25.82 -23.77 73.33
C ALA A 4 26.44 -23.62 71.91
N LEU A 5 26.00 -24.45 70.98
CA LEU A 5 26.38 -24.39 69.59
C LEU A 5 25.35 -23.51 68.85
N ALA A 6 25.74 -22.33 68.41
CA ALA A 6 24.89 -21.45 67.65
C ALA A 6 25.01 -21.83 66.15
N VAL A 7 23.92 -22.35 65.58
CA VAL A 7 23.78 -22.62 64.14
C VAL A 7 23.31 -21.33 63.46
N VAL A 8 24.19 -20.68 62.66
CA VAL A 8 23.84 -19.54 61.82
C VAL A 8 23.24 -20.07 60.52
N LEU A 9 21.93 -19.92 60.36
CA LEU A 9 21.19 -20.27 59.15
C LEU A 9 21.28 -19.08 58.18
N SER A 10 22.18 -19.19 57.19
CA SER A 10 22.28 -18.21 56.08
C SER A 10 21.15 -18.37 55.12
N LEU A 11 20.10 -17.54 55.17
CA LEU A 11 19.08 -17.41 54.13
C LEU A 11 19.70 -16.79 52.88
N LEU A 12 19.97 -17.59 51.87
CA LEU A 12 20.23 -17.13 50.50
C LEU A 12 18.94 -16.54 49.93
N LEU A 13 18.80 -15.24 49.91
CA LEU A 13 17.76 -14.51 49.21
C LEU A 13 17.99 -14.70 47.69
N LEU A 14 17.32 -15.70 47.09
CA LEU A 14 17.19 -15.80 45.64
C LEU A 14 16.36 -14.60 45.16
N SER A 15 17.01 -13.57 44.67
CA SER A 15 16.34 -12.48 43.95
C SER A 15 15.65 -13.07 42.69
N PRO A 16 14.34 -12.89 42.52
CA PRO A 16 13.67 -13.34 41.27
C PRO A 16 14.31 -12.59 40.11
N SER A 17 14.99 -13.31 39.23
CA SER A 17 15.45 -12.75 37.95
C SER A 17 14.21 -12.28 37.19
N ALA A 18 14.02 -10.97 37.09
CA ALA A 18 12.97 -10.39 36.28
C ALA A 18 13.16 -10.88 34.83
N LEU A 19 12.25 -11.70 34.35
CA LEU A 19 12.21 -12.07 32.93
C LEU A 19 12.18 -10.78 32.11
N PRO A 20 13.03 -10.64 31.10
CA PRO A 20 13.00 -9.45 30.24
C PRO A 20 11.60 -9.28 29.67
N ALA A 21 11.02 -8.11 29.87
CA ALA A 21 9.70 -7.79 29.34
C ALA A 21 9.71 -8.04 27.83
N GLN A 22 8.78 -8.84 27.33
CA GLN A 22 8.69 -9.08 25.89
C GLN A 22 8.43 -7.75 25.18
N PRO A 23 9.15 -7.46 24.10
CA PRO A 23 8.97 -6.22 23.37
C PRO A 23 7.52 -6.13 22.86
N LYS A 24 6.92 -4.94 22.96
CA LYS A 24 5.55 -4.72 22.49
C LYS A 24 5.40 -5.16 21.02
N PRO A 25 4.32 -5.84 20.65
CA PRO A 25 4.05 -6.18 19.26
C PRO A 25 4.13 -4.94 18.34
N LEU A 26 4.65 -5.12 17.14
CA LEU A 26 4.50 -4.12 16.07
C LEU A 26 3.12 -4.27 15.44
N HIS A 27 2.55 -3.16 15.02
CA HIS A 27 1.30 -3.14 14.25
C HIS A 27 1.58 -2.68 12.82
N LEU A 28 1.28 -3.55 11.85
CA LEU A 28 1.33 -3.27 10.41
C LEU A 28 -0.10 -3.12 9.88
N VAL A 29 -0.41 -1.99 9.26
CA VAL A 29 -1.66 -1.77 8.55
C VAL A 29 -1.46 -1.88 7.04
N LEU A 30 -2.39 -2.55 6.35
CA LEU A 30 -2.37 -2.76 4.90
C LEU A 30 -3.39 -1.86 4.20
N THR A 31 -3.04 -1.33 3.03
CA THR A 31 -3.94 -0.56 2.18
C THR A 31 -4.91 -1.49 1.45
N PRO A 32 -6.24 -1.23 1.44
CA PRO A 32 -7.26 -2.12 0.87
C PRO A 32 -7.34 -1.98 -0.66
N SER A 33 -6.27 -2.27 -1.39
CA SER A 33 -6.23 -2.17 -2.86
C SER A 33 -6.84 -3.37 -3.58
N GLN A 34 -7.13 -4.43 -2.86
CA GLN A 34 -7.78 -5.66 -3.31
C GLN A 34 -8.76 -6.17 -2.23
N LYS A 35 -9.42 -7.30 -2.48
CA LYS A 35 -10.44 -7.85 -1.57
C LYS A 35 -9.89 -8.02 -0.14
N PRO A 36 -10.48 -7.35 0.88
CA PRO A 36 -9.91 -7.27 2.22
C PRO A 36 -9.68 -8.62 2.91
N THR A 37 -10.58 -9.61 2.70
CA THR A 37 -10.47 -10.93 3.32
C THR A 37 -9.24 -11.70 2.85
N ASP A 38 -8.95 -11.64 1.55
CA ASP A 38 -7.83 -12.36 0.95
C ASP A 38 -6.51 -11.65 1.31
N LEU A 39 -6.55 -10.32 1.36
CA LEU A 39 -5.43 -9.48 1.77
C LEU A 39 -5.07 -9.70 3.25
N LEU A 40 -6.06 -9.83 4.14
CA LEU A 40 -5.80 -10.05 5.57
C LEU A 40 -5.10 -11.39 5.80
N ALA A 41 -5.60 -12.48 5.21
CA ALA A 41 -4.99 -13.80 5.36
C ALA A 41 -3.52 -13.84 4.92
N THR A 42 -3.22 -13.23 3.76
CA THR A 42 -1.84 -13.16 3.26
C THR A 42 -1.00 -12.17 4.07
N GLY A 43 -1.61 -11.08 4.54
CA GLY A 43 -0.96 -10.12 5.43
C GLY A 43 -0.55 -10.72 6.76
N GLU A 44 -1.37 -11.59 7.35
CA GLU A 44 -1.03 -12.32 8.58
C GLU A 44 0.16 -13.26 8.37
N GLU A 45 0.22 -13.97 7.24
CA GLU A 45 1.38 -14.79 6.85
C GLU A 45 2.65 -13.91 6.74
N PHE A 46 2.54 -12.76 6.07
CA PHE A 46 3.63 -11.79 5.99
C PHE A 46 4.05 -11.27 7.38
N GLY A 47 3.09 -10.95 8.25
CA GLY A 47 3.33 -10.52 9.62
C GLY A 47 4.11 -11.56 10.43
N GLN A 48 3.79 -12.85 10.24
CA GLN A 48 4.51 -13.95 10.90
C GLN A 48 5.96 -14.05 10.37
N VAL A 49 6.16 -13.95 9.05
CA VAL A 49 7.51 -13.97 8.45
C VAL A 49 8.32 -12.79 8.96
N LEU A 50 7.79 -11.57 8.84
CA LEU A 50 8.46 -10.36 9.30
C LEU A 50 8.75 -10.43 10.80
N GLY A 51 7.81 -10.91 11.60
CA GLY A 51 7.95 -11.07 13.04
C GLY A 51 9.09 -11.98 13.45
N ARG A 52 9.24 -13.13 12.77
CA ARG A 52 10.38 -14.04 12.99
C ARG A 52 11.72 -13.36 12.67
N LEU A 53 11.80 -12.63 11.59
CA LEU A 53 13.02 -11.95 11.15
C LEU A 53 13.41 -10.78 12.05
N VAL A 54 12.42 -10.06 12.57
CA VAL A 54 12.63 -8.90 13.48
C VAL A 54 12.79 -9.35 14.94
N GLY A 55 12.42 -10.60 15.26
CA GLY A 55 12.43 -11.12 16.65
C GLY A 55 11.31 -10.51 17.51
N ARG A 56 10.16 -10.15 16.91
CA ARG A 56 9.08 -9.42 17.57
C ARG A 56 7.74 -9.75 16.90
N THR A 57 6.67 -9.94 17.66
CA THR A 57 5.34 -10.16 17.09
C THR A 57 4.94 -8.99 16.19
N VAL A 58 4.43 -9.29 15.00
CA VAL A 58 3.83 -8.31 14.08
C VAL A 58 2.35 -8.65 13.92
N ARG A 59 1.48 -7.76 14.41
CA ARG A 59 0.04 -7.84 14.20
C ARG A 59 -0.31 -7.13 12.91
N VAL A 60 -1.17 -7.71 12.10
CA VAL A 60 -1.59 -7.15 10.82
C VAL A 60 -3.08 -6.83 10.83
N THR A 61 -3.45 -5.71 10.23
CA THR A 61 -4.83 -5.34 9.95
C THR A 61 -4.93 -4.75 8.54
N VAL A 62 -6.12 -4.81 7.96
CA VAL A 62 -6.45 -4.10 6.71
C VAL A 62 -7.27 -2.88 7.08
N ALA A 63 -6.91 -1.72 6.55
CA ALA A 63 -7.64 -0.48 6.78
C ALA A 63 -9.00 -0.51 6.05
N SER A 64 -9.94 0.35 6.47
CA SER A 64 -11.23 0.53 5.80
C SER A 64 -11.09 1.17 4.42
N ASP A 65 -10.14 2.09 4.31
CA ASP A 65 -9.86 2.86 3.10
C ASP A 65 -8.40 3.37 3.11
N TYR A 66 -8.01 4.08 2.06
CA TYR A 66 -6.65 4.61 1.91
C TYR A 66 -6.30 5.70 2.93
N ALA A 67 -7.28 6.53 3.32
CA ALA A 67 -7.05 7.58 4.29
C ALA A 67 -6.84 7.01 5.70
N ALA A 68 -7.54 5.95 6.06
CA ALA A 68 -7.39 5.29 7.36
C ALA A 68 -5.96 4.75 7.59
N VAL A 69 -5.23 4.38 6.52
CA VAL A 69 -3.81 3.99 6.62
C VAL A 69 -2.95 5.17 7.08
N ILE A 70 -3.18 6.35 6.50
CA ILE A 70 -2.44 7.57 6.83
C ILE A 70 -2.75 8.00 8.27
N GLU A 71 -4.03 7.94 8.65
CA GLU A 71 -4.49 8.23 10.00
C GLU A 71 -3.90 7.27 11.04
N ALA A 72 -3.77 5.99 10.72
CA ALA A 72 -3.16 5.01 11.61
C ALA A 72 -1.69 5.33 11.92
N LEU A 73 -0.92 5.78 10.93
CA LEU A 73 0.45 6.25 11.14
C LEU A 73 0.49 7.57 11.91
N ARG A 74 -0.39 8.54 11.57
CA ARG A 74 -0.47 9.85 12.22
C ARG A 74 -0.81 9.73 13.70
N ASN A 75 -1.80 8.90 14.03
CA ASN A 75 -2.26 8.70 15.39
C ASN A 75 -1.42 7.68 16.18
N ARG A 76 -0.35 7.14 15.54
CA ARG A 76 0.54 6.13 16.12
C ARG A 76 -0.18 4.87 16.59
N THR A 77 -1.33 4.55 15.99
CA THR A 77 -2.06 3.29 16.20
C THR A 77 -1.48 2.15 15.37
N ALA A 78 -0.72 2.47 14.31
CA ALA A 78 0.13 1.53 13.59
C ALA A 78 1.60 1.99 13.65
N ASP A 79 2.52 1.03 13.73
CA ASP A 79 3.96 1.27 13.68
C ASP A 79 4.47 1.28 12.25
N LEU A 80 3.87 0.45 11.42
CA LEU A 80 4.21 0.23 10.02
C LEU A 80 2.95 0.27 9.15
N ALA A 81 3.09 0.69 7.93
CA ALA A 81 2.02 0.64 6.94
C ALA A 81 2.54 0.16 5.58
N PHE A 82 1.77 -0.69 4.91
CA PHE A 82 1.96 -0.95 3.50
C PHE A 82 1.23 0.16 2.72
N VAL A 83 1.99 1.02 2.05
CA VAL A 83 1.49 2.23 1.40
C VAL A 83 1.78 2.22 -0.10
N HIS A 84 0.90 2.86 -0.87
CA HIS A 84 1.16 3.20 -2.26
C HIS A 84 1.84 4.58 -2.36
N PRO A 85 2.44 4.95 -3.51
CA PRO A 85 3.25 6.16 -3.63
C PRO A 85 2.58 7.45 -3.12
N VAL A 86 1.34 7.72 -3.53
CA VAL A 86 0.58 8.88 -3.03
C VAL A 86 0.30 8.76 -1.53
N GLY A 87 -0.09 7.56 -1.06
CA GLY A 87 -0.29 7.29 0.36
C GLY A 87 0.96 7.56 1.19
N TYR A 88 2.15 7.17 0.69
CA TYR A 88 3.41 7.50 1.33
C TYR A 88 3.64 9.02 1.40
N VAL A 89 3.51 9.73 0.29
CA VAL A 89 3.72 11.19 0.26
C VAL A 89 2.77 11.92 1.20
N LEU A 90 1.51 11.51 1.24
CA LEU A 90 0.54 12.07 2.18
C LEU A 90 0.89 11.75 3.64
N ALA A 91 1.27 10.51 3.95
CA ALA A 91 1.71 10.11 5.29
C ALA A 91 3.01 10.80 5.71
N ASN A 92 3.96 10.99 4.78
CA ASN A 92 5.19 11.74 5.05
C ASN A 92 4.87 13.21 5.37
N ARG A 93 4.02 13.87 4.59
CA ARG A 93 3.62 15.26 4.79
C ARG A 93 2.83 15.48 6.08
N GLU A 94 1.83 14.63 6.35
CA GLU A 94 0.87 14.83 7.44
C GLU A 94 1.30 14.16 8.77
N ALA A 95 2.09 13.09 8.68
CA ALA A 95 2.45 12.25 9.82
C ALA A 95 3.97 12.03 9.97
N LYS A 96 4.80 12.70 9.15
CA LYS A 96 6.26 12.51 9.11
C LYS A 96 6.68 11.03 8.99
N ALA A 97 5.86 10.23 8.31
CA ALA A 97 6.18 8.84 8.06
C ALA A 97 7.45 8.72 7.19
N MET A 98 8.24 7.69 7.44
CA MET A 98 9.49 7.44 6.74
C MET A 98 9.37 6.16 5.92
N ILE A 99 9.81 6.17 4.66
CA ILE A 99 9.87 4.94 3.87
C ILE A 99 10.95 4.00 4.42
N VAL A 100 10.59 2.75 4.64
CA VAL A 100 11.51 1.71 5.15
C VAL A 100 12.15 0.95 4.01
N ALA A 101 11.31 0.48 3.09
CA ALA A 101 11.71 -0.23 1.88
C ALA A 101 10.58 -0.12 0.85
N LYS A 102 10.93 -0.13 -0.44
CA LYS A 102 9.97 -0.17 -1.54
C LYS A 102 9.86 -1.58 -2.12
N ASN A 103 8.74 -1.84 -2.77
CA ASN A 103 8.49 -3.11 -3.45
C ASN A 103 9.33 -3.25 -4.71
N VAL A 104 9.65 -4.49 -5.03
CA VAL A 104 9.97 -4.91 -6.39
C VAL A 104 8.74 -5.64 -6.94
N TRP A 105 8.24 -5.21 -8.08
CA TRP A 105 7.03 -5.74 -8.71
C TRP A 105 7.31 -6.13 -10.15
N HIS A 106 7.17 -7.42 -10.50
CA HIS A 106 7.56 -7.97 -11.80
C HIS A 106 8.98 -7.54 -12.23
N GLY A 107 9.92 -7.61 -11.29
CA GLY A 107 11.33 -7.25 -11.48
C GLY A 107 11.60 -5.76 -11.66
N LYS A 108 10.64 -4.88 -11.37
CA LYS A 108 10.74 -3.43 -11.51
C LYS A 108 10.39 -2.70 -10.22
N SER A 109 10.92 -1.50 -10.06
CA SER A 109 10.61 -0.58 -8.95
C SER A 109 9.72 0.59 -9.41
N SER A 110 9.00 0.41 -10.50
CA SER A 110 8.03 1.37 -11.02
C SER A 110 6.99 0.67 -11.87
N PHE A 111 5.83 1.28 -11.96
CA PHE A 111 4.69 0.84 -12.77
C PHE A 111 4.07 2.04 -13.49
N THR A 112 3.05 1.81 -14.33
CA THR A 112 2.30 2.90 -14.96
C THR A 112 0.82 2.82 -14.59
N SER A 113 0.10 3.91 -14.77
CA SER A 113 -1.35 3.90 -14.72
C SER A 113 -1.90 3.94 -16.14
N ARG A 114 -3.00 3.21 -16.35
CA ARG A 114 -3.73 3.19 -17.62
C ARG A 114 -5.20 3.54 -17.41
N ILE A 115 -5.78 4.17 -18.43
CA ILE A 115 -7.22 4.34 -18.52
C ILE A 115 -7.75 3.21 -19.42
N PHE A 116 -8.55 2.33 -18.82
CA PHE A 116 -9.12 1.15 -19.46
C PHE A 116 -10.57 1.37 -19.84
N VAL A 117 -10.95 0.80 -20.99
CA VAL A 117 -12.31 0.78 -21.52
C VAL A 117 -12.63 -0.60 -22.07
N ARG A 118 -13.91 -0.90 -22.29
CA ARG A 118 -14.27 -2.09 -23.06
C ARG A 118 -14.00 -1.87 -24.54
N ARG A 119 -13.49 -2.89 -25.20
CA ARG A 119 -13.18 -2.88 -26.64
C ARG A 119 -14.39 -2.56 -27.51
N ASP A 120 -15.56 -3.02 -27.09
CA ASP A 120 -16.84 -2.84 -27.78
C ASP A 120 -17.54 -1.49 -27.50
N ALA A 121 -16.98 -0.68 -26.58
CA ALA A 121 -17.61 0.58 -26.17
C ALA A 121 -17.48 1.73 -27.21
N GLY A 122 -16.72 1.54 -28.29
CA GLY A 122 -16.48 2.59 -29.29
C GLY A 122 -15.60 3.74 -28.84
N ILE A 123 -14.98 3.63 -27.65
CA ILE A 123 -14.07 4.62 -27.04
C ILE A 123 -12.65 4.27 -27.46
N ARG A 124 -11.91 5.20 -28.11
CA ARG A 124 -10.58 4.94 -28.68
C ARG A 124 -9.50 5.91 -28.16
N GLN A 125 -9.91 7.06 -27.64
CA GLN A 125 -9.03 8.12 -27.15
C GLN A 125 -9.65 8.82 -25.95
N LEU A 126 -8.87 9.64 -25.25
CA LEU A 126 -9.31 10.32 -24.03
C LEU A 126 -10.52 11.24 -24.25
N GLU A 127 -10.58 11.90 -25.40
CA GLU A 127 -11.65 12.84 -25.78
C GLU A 127 -13.01 12.16 -25.84
N ASP A 128 -13.06 10.86 -26.21
CA ASP A 128 -14.29 10.07 -26.34
C ASP A 128 -14.93 9.79 -24.95
N LEU A 129 -14.17 10.02 -23.86
CA LEU A 129 -14.67 9.90 -22.51
C LEU A 129 -15.55 11.08 -22.05
N ARG A 130 -15.67 12.13 -22.86
CA ARG A 130 -16.53 13.27 -22.53
C ARG A 130 -17.98 12.80 -22.33
N ASN A 131 -18.59 13.21 -21.23
CA ASN A 131 -19.93 12.81 -20.81
C ASN A 131 -20.12 11.29 -20.58
N LYS A 132 -19.04 10.54 -20.34
CA LYS A 132 -19.06 9.14 -19.95
C LYS A 132 -19.00 8.97 -18.43
N THR A 133 -19.25 7.75 -17.96
CA THR A 133 -19.10 7.39 -16.55
C THR A 133 -17.69 6.86 -16.31
N MET A 134 -16.96 7.48 -15.38
CA MET A 134 -15.61 7.11 -14.99
C MET A 134 -15.59 6.54 -13.57
N ALA A 135 -15.02 5.36 -13.40
CA ALA A 135 -14.69 4.88 -12.06
C ALA A 135 -13.20 5.06 -11.76
N PHE A 136 -12.93 5.82 -10.70
CA PHE A 136 -11.64 5.86 -10.03
C PHE A 136 -11.64 4.87 -8.86
N VAL A 137 -10.46 4.59 -8.30
CA VAL A 137 -10.32 3.66 -7.16
C VAL A 137 -10.59 4.39 -5.85
N ASP A 138 -9.74 5.35 -5.52
CA ASP A 138 -9.77 6.12 -4.28
C ASP A 138 -9.02 7.43 -4.51
N PRO A 139 -9.40 8.56 -3.90
CA PRO A 139 -8.70 9.85 -4.04
C PRO A 139 -7.20 9.79 -3.69
N ALA A 140 -6.79 8.90 -2.80
CA ALA A 140 -5.39 8.69 -2.43
C ALA A 140 -4.69 7.58 -3.25
N SER A 141 -5.37 6.96 -4.21
CA SER A 141 -4.75 5.98 -5.11
C SER A 141 -3.86 6.66 -6.15
N SER A 142 -2.63 6.18 -6.31
CA SER A 142 -1.68 6.69 -7.30
C SER A 142 -2.16 6.42 -8.73
N SER A 143 -2.33 5.13 -9.09
CA SER A 143 -2.75 4.72 -10.44
C SER A 143 -4.26 4.75 -10.65
N GLY A 144 -5.04 4.67 -9.57
CA GLY A 144 -6.49 4.66 -9.66
C GLY A 144 -7.12 6.06 -9.65
N TYR A 145 -6.35 7.14 -9.42
CA TYR A 145 -6.88 8.50 -9.42
C TYR A 145 -5.82 9.55 -9.75
N THR A 146 -4.76 9.67 -8.94
CA THR A 146 -3.86 10.82 -8.98
C THR A 146 -3.19 11.01 -10.34
N TYR A 147 -2.49 10.01 -10.83
CA TYR A 147 -1.77 10.12 -12.11
C TYR A 147 -2.71 10.20 -13.33
N PRO A 148 -3.83 9.45 -13.42
CA PRO A 148 -4.83 9.67 -14.46
C PRO A 148 -5.41 11.09 -14.44
N MET A 149 -5.68 11.65 -13.26
CA MET A 149 -6.18 13.03 -13.15
C MET A 149 -5.14 14.06 -13.62
N VAL A 150 -3.87 13.87 -13.25
CA VAL A 150 -2.77 14.70 -13.75
C VAL A 150 -2.72 14.64 -15.29
N LEU A 151 -2.79 13.44 -15.86
CA LEU A 151 -2.81 13.25 -17.32
C LEU A 151 -3.99 13.98 -17.97
N LEU A 152 -5.20 13.84 -17.44
CA LEU A 152 -6.41 14.49 -17.96
C LEU A 152 -6.33 16.03 -17.87
N ILE A 153 -5.77 16.56 -16.79
CA ILE A 153 -5.54 18.01 -16.61
C ILE A 153 -4.51 18.52 -17.62
N GLN A 154 -3.37 17.83 -17.77
CA GLN A 154 -2.32 18.21 -18.72
C GLN A 154 -2.79 18.17 -20.17
N ARG A 155 -3.76 17.30 -20.49
CA ARG A 155 -4.43 17.26 -21.80
C ARG A 155 -5.55 18.30 -21.96
N GLY A 156 -5.79 19.16 -20.94
CA GLY A 156 -6.84 20.18 -20.96
C GLY A 156 -8.28 19.64 -20.93
N LEU A 157 -8.45 18.37 -20.61
CA LEU A 157 -9.77 17.70 -20.60
C LEU A 157 -10.53 17.97 -19.29
N VAL A 158 -9.83 17.92 -18.16
CA VAL A 158 -10.38 18.24 -16.84
C VAL A 158 -9.96 19.63 -16.41
N ARG A 159 -10.93 20.44 -15.92
CA ARG A 159 -10.71 21.81 -15.45
C ARG A 159 -10.89 21.91 -13.94
N ASN A 160 -10.22 22.86 -13.32
CA ASN A 160 -10.36 23.17 -11.89
C ASN A 160 -10.14 21.96 -10.96
N ARG A 161 -9.40 20.93 -11.41
CA ARG A 161 -9.20 19.65 -10.69
C ARG A 161 -10.51 18.89 -10.43
N ASP A 162 -11.60 19.25 -11.09
CA ASP A 162 -12.89 18.62 -10.94
C ASP A 162 -13.19 17.71 -12.16
N PRO A 163 -13.14 16.38 -11.99
CA PRO A 163 -13.38 15.45 -13.09
C PRO A 163 -14.81 15.55 -13.65
N LYS A 164 -15.77 16.08 -12.89
CA LYS A 164 -17.15 16.31 -13.34
C LYS A 164 -17.25 17.39 -14.42
N THR A 165 -16.18 18.19 -14.63
CA THR A 165 -16.12 19.13 -15.76
C THR A 165 -15.94 18.43 -17.12
N PHE A 166 -15.64 17.13 -17.10
CA PHE A 166 -15.39 16.33 -18.29
C PHE A 166 -16.28 15.07 -18.36
N PHE A 167 -16.39 14.33 -17.24
CA PHE A 167 -17.22 13.14 -17.14
C PHE A 167 -18.66 13.50 -16.75
N ARG A 168 -19.63 12.72 -17.23
CA ARG A 168 -21.02 12.81 -16.78
C ARG A 168 -21.16 12.38 -15.33
N GLU A 169 -20.47 11.31 -14.98
CA GLU A 169 -20.51 10.71 -13.66
C GLU A 169 -19.12 10.22 -13.24
N VAL A 170 -18.82 10.39 -11.98
CA VAL A 170 -17.57 9.92 -11.36
C VAL A 170 -17.92 9.09 -10.14
N VAL A 171 -17.41 7.86 -10.12
CA VAL A 171 -17.59 6.90 -9.03
C VAL A 171 -16.24 6.56 -8.44
N PHE A 172 -16.18 6.37 -7.12
CA PHE A 172 -15.03 5.78 -6.45
C PHE A 172 -15.37 4.34 -6.06
N ALA A 173 -14.67 3.38 -6.66
CA ALA A 173 -14.94 1.95 -6.49
C ALA A 173 -14.37 1.35 -5.20
N GLY A 174 -13.47 2.06 -4.51
CA GLY A 174 -12.83 1.63 -3.27
C GLY A 174 -11.65 0.68 -3.45
N SER A 175 -11.62 -0.11 -4.53
CA SER A 175 -10.50 -1.00 -4.85
C SER A 175 -10.32 -1.15 -6.37
N HIS A 176 -9.13 -1.60 -6.78
CA HIS A 176 -8.83 -1.87 -8.20
C HIS A 176 -9.65 -3.05 -8.76
N ASP A 177 -9.88 -4.08 -7.95
CA ASP A 177 -10.73 -5.22 -8.32
C ASP A 177 -12.18 -4.77 -8.56
N ALA A 178 -12.75 -3.98 -7.66
CA ALA A 178 -14.12 -3.47 -7.80
C ALA A 178 -14.27 -2.59 -9.06
N ALA A 179 -13.29 -1.71 -9.32
CA ALA A 179 -13.28 -0.88 -10.52
C ALA A 179 -13.24 -1.76 -11.80
N MET A 180 -12.35 -2.77 -11.84
CA MET A 180 -12.22 -3.68 -12.98
C MET A 180 -13.50 -4.48 -13.21
N ARG A 181 -14.13 -4.98 -12.15
CA ARG A 181 -15.42 -5.67 -12.23
C ARG A 181 -16.53 -4.76 -12.74
N ALA A 182 -16.58 -3.50 -12.28
CA ALA A 182 -17.56 -2.53 -12.78
C ALA A 182 -17.40 -2.28 -14.29
N LEU A 183 -16.15 -2.21 -14.79
CA LEU A 183 -15.89 -2.04 -16.24
C LEU A 183 -16.32 -3.25 -17.05
N VAL A 184 -15.93 -4.47 -16.65
CA VAL A 184 -16.25 -5.71 -17.35
C VAL A 184 -17.76 -5.92 -17.45
N ASN A 185 -18.48 -5.62 -16.35
CA ASN A 185 -19.94 -5.76 -16.26
C ASN A 185 -20.70 -4.61 -16.95
N GLY A 186 -20.00 -3.59 -17.46
CA GLY A 186 -20.62 -2.47 -18.17
C GLY A 186 -21.31 -1.45 -17.26
N HIS A 187 -21.04 -1.46 -15.97
CA HIS A 187 -21.58 -0.49 -15.02
C HIS A 187 -20.95 0.90 -15.18
N VAL A 188 -19.73 0.96 -15.73
CA VAL A 188 -19.01 2.18 -16.07
C VAL A 188 -18.40 2.07 -17.46
N ASP A 189 -18.12 3.23 -18.07
CA ASP A 189 -17.55 3.30 -19.43
C ASP A 189 -16.02 3.17 -19.41
N ALA A 190 -15.39 3.70 -18.36
CA ALA A 190 -13.94 3.70 -18.19
C ALA A 190 -13.53 3.56 -16.73
N ILE A 191 -12.32 3.06 -16.51
CA ILE A 191 -11.65 3.05 -15.20
C ILE A 191 -10.20 3.51 -15.33
N ALA A 192 -9.62 3.91 -14.21
CA ALA A 192 -8.19 4.08 -14.06
C ALA A 192 -7.62 2.99 -13.13
N SER A 193 -6.51 2.37 -13.53
CA SER A 193 -5.84 1.36 -12.72
C SER A 193 -4.37 1.21 -13.15
N PHE A 194 -3.60 0.40 -12.44
CA PHE A 194 -2.23 0.07 -12.85
C PHE A 194 -2.22 -0.83 -14.09
N ASP A 195 -1.10 -0.84 -14.80
CA ASP A 195 -0.95 -1.41 -16.14
C ASP A 195 -1.27 -2.91 -16.25
N LEU A 196 -0.98 -3.71 -15.22
CA LEU A 196 -1.29 -5.14 -15.20
C LEU A 196 -2.60 -5.51 -14.48
N ALA A 197 -3.44 -4.52 -14.14
CA ALA A 197 -4.70 -4.78 -13.44
C ALA A 197 -5.63 -5.78 -14.16
N PRO A 198 -5.78 -5.78 -15.50
CA PRO A 198 -6.57 -6.81 -16.19
C PRO A 198 -6.01 -8.22 -15.95
N GLN A 199 -4.69 -8.39 -15.97
CA GLN A 199 -4.04 -9.69 -15.76
C GLN A 199 -4.22 -10.17 -14.32
N GLN A 200 -4.17 -9.26 -13.36
CA GLN A 200 -4.29 -9.60 -11.94
C GLN A 200 -5.74 -9.94 -11.54
N TYR A 201 -6.71 -9.19 -12.03
CA TYR A 201 -8.09 -9.29 -11.53
C TYR A 201 -9.05 -10.05 -12.43
N LEU A 202 -8.73 -10.24 -13.74
CA LEU A 202 -9.53 -10.99 -14.66
C LEU A 202 -8.88 -12.35 -14.95
N LYS A 203 -9.39 -13.39 -14.30
CA LYS A 203 -8.85 -14.76 -14.47
C LYS A 203 -9.20 -15.35 -15.83
N ASP A 204 -10.37 -15.02 -16.37
CA ASP A 204 -10.81 -15.44 -17.68
C ASP A 204 -10.11 -14.64 -18.78
N SER A 205 -9.49 -15.34 -19.74
CA SER A 205 -8.83 -14.72 -20.90
C SER A 205 -9.82 -13.95 -21.79
N ALA A 206 -11.05 -14.46 -21.95
CA ALA A 206 -12.08 -13.80 -22.75
C ALA A 206 -12.51 -12.46 -22.11
N GLU A 207 -12.59 -12.39 -20.79
CA GLU A 207 -12.80 -11.10 -20.09
C GLU A 207 -11.65 -10.12 -20.34
N ARG A 208 -10.38 -10.59 -20.26
CA ARG A 208 -9.19 -9.74 -20.49
C ARG A 208 -9.16 -9.19 -21.92
N GLU A 209 -9.50 -10.00 -22.91
CA GLU A 209 -9.51 -9.59 -24.32
C GLU A 209 -10.54 -8.50 -24.62
N ARG A 210 -11.59 -8.40 -23.81
CA ARG A 210 -12.61 -7.34 -23.92
C ARG A 210 -12.13 -6.00 -23.39
N ILE A 211 -11.04 -5.95 -22.63
CA ILE A 211 -10.52 -4.73 -22.00
C ILE A 211 -9.31 -4.24 -22.78
N VAL A 212 -9.31 -2.97 -23.11
CA VAL A 212 -8.20 -2.26 -23.75
C VAL A 212 -7.89 -0.98 -22.99
N PHE A 213 -6.67 -0.50 -23.10
CA PHE A 213 -6.33 0.83 -22.58
C PHE A 213 -6.27 1.84 -23.73
N ILE A 214 -6.63 3.08 -23.46
CA ILE A 214 -6.64 4.20 -24.41
C ILE A 214 -5.61 5.28 -24.03
N ALA A 215 -5.05 5.22 -22.83
CA ALA A 215 -4.01 6.13 -22.38
C ALA A 215 -3.18 5.49 -21.28
N GLU A 216 -1.91 5.94 -21.19
CA GLU A 216 -0.94 5.51 -20.19
C GLU A 216 -0.22 6.73 -19.64
N THR A 217 0.08 6.71 -18.34
CA THR A 217 0.82 7.78 -17.65
C THR A 217 2.32 7.55 -17.71
N PRO A 218 3.15 8.55 -17.38
CA PRO A 218 4.55 8.32 -17.03
C PRO A 218 4.69 7.29 -15.89
N ALA A 219 5.91 6.74 -15.75
CA ALA A 219 6.24 5.79 -14.70
C ALA A 219 5.99 6.39 -13.30
N ILE A 220 5.46 5.58 -12.43
CA ILE A 220 5.16 5.86 -11.02
C ILE A 220 6.15 5.03 -10.20
N PRO A 221 6.96 5.61 -9.32
CA PRO A 221 7.85 4.84 -8.45
C PRO A 221 7.02 3.92 -7.55
N GLU A 222 7.51 2.71 -7.28
CA GLU A 222 6.89 1.82 -6.30
C GLU A 222 6.99 2.42 -4.88
N ALA A 223 5.99 2.13 -4.05
CA ALA A 223 6.10 2.31 -2.62
C ALA A 223 6.21 0.94 -1.92
N GLY A 224 5.91 0.86 -0.66
CA GLY A 224 6.06 -0.39 0.09
C GLY A 224 5.75 -0.18 1.57
N ILE A 225 6.72 -0.44 2.44
CA ILE A 225 6.53 -0.28 3.86
C ILE A 225 7.04 1.09 4.32
N ALA A 226 6.14 1.87 4.95
CA ALA A 226 6.48 3.08 5.67
C ALA A 226 6.36 2.85 7.18
N ALA A 227 7.18 3.55 7.96
CA ALA A 227 7.15 3.58 9.41
C ALA A 227 6.59 4.91 9.91
N ARG A 228 5.87 4.89 11.05
CA ARG A 228 5.41 6.10 11.72
C ARG A 228 6.57 6.94 12.25
N ASP A 229 6.32 8.21 12.46
CA ASP A 229 7.21 9.09 13.22
C ASP A 229 7.46 8.55 14.63
N GLY A 230 8.72 8.66 15.10
CA GLY A 230 9.13 8.23 16.42
C GLY A 230 9.16 6.71 16.62
N LEU A 231 9.17 5.89 15.56
CA LEU A 231 9.65 4.52 15.68
C LEU A 231 11.14 4.55 15.98
N ASP A 232 11.57 3.80 16.98
CA ASP A 232 12.99 3.81 17.38
C ASP A 232 13.90 3.30 16.26
N ALA A 233 15.10 3.88 16.18
CA ALA A 233 16.04 3.63 15.10
C ALA A 233 16.46 2.14 14.98
N GLU A 234 16.59 1.46 16.10
CA GLU A 234 16.94 0.04 16.11
C GLU A 234 15.84 -0.80 15.48
N THR A 235 14.60 -0.60 15.90
CA THR A 235 13.43 -1.27 15.31
C THR A 235 13.32 -0.94 13.82
N PHE A 236 13.48 0.33 13.42
CA PHE A 236 13.44 0.74 12.02
C PHE A 236 14.49 -0.03 11.18
N MET A 237 15.74 -0.07 11.64
CA MET A 237 16.82 -0.77 10.92
C MET A 237 16.64 -2.28 10.89
N ARG A 238 16.11 -2.89 11.97
CA ARG A 238 15.78 -4.32 12.00
C ARG A 238 14.66 -4.66 10.99
N VAL A 239 13.60 -3.86 10.96
CA VAL A 239 12.50 -4.03 9.98
C VAL A 239 13.04 -3.86 8.56
N ARG A 240 13.85 -2.84 8.30
CA ARG A 240 14.48 -2.63 6.99
C ARG A 240 15.33 -3.82 6.56
N GLY A 241 16.21 -4.29 7.42
CA GLY A 241 17.04 -5.47 7.15
C GLY A 241 16.22 -6.73 6.88
N ALA A 242 15.17 -6.94 7.66
CA ALA A 242 14.24 -8.05 7.48
C ALA A 242 13.52 -7.98 6.13
N LEU A 243 12.95 -6.82 5.76
CA LEU A 243 12.29 -6.63 4.46
C LEU A 243 13.24 -6.91 3.29
N LEU A 244 14.45 -6.36 3.32
CA LEU A 244 15.44 -6.56 2.26
C LEU A 244 15.91 -8.01 2.13
N SER A 245 15.73 -8.84 3.17
CA SER A 245 16.03 -10.28 3.12
C SER A 245 14.86 -11.13 2.58
N ILE A 246 13.64 -10.58 2.54
CA ILE A 246 12.43 -11.27 2.04
C ILE A 246 12.43 -11.22 0.51
N ARG A 247 13.08 -12.23 -0.11
CA ARG A 247 13.20 -12.40 -1.56
C ARG A 247 13.51 -13.84 -1.92
N GLY A 248 13.31 -14.18 -3.18
CA GLY A 248 13.63 -15.51 -3.72
C GLY A 248 12.55 -16.56 -3.49
N PRO A 249 12.81 -17.83 -3.90
CA PRO A 249 11.78 -18.88 -3.99
C PRO A 249 11.05 -19.18 -2.67
N THR A 250 11.75 -19.07 -1.54
CA THR A 250 11.17 -19.35 -0.21
C THR A 250 9.98 -18.46 0.13
N TYR A 251 9.95 -17.24 -0.42
CA TYR A 251 8.93 -16.24 -0.12
C TYR A 251 7.99 -15.96 -1.29
N ALA A 252 8.27 -16.51 -2.48
CA ALA A 252 7.60 -16.14 -3.73
C ALA A 252 6.08 -16.32 -3.67
N ASP A 253 5.60 -17.43 -3.12
CA ASP A 253 4.16 -17.75 -3.12
C ASP A 253 3.32 -16.75 -2.32
N PHE A 254 3.74 -16.40 -1.11
CA PHE A 254 2.95 -15.44 -0.33
C PHE A 254 3.14 -13.99 -0.82
N LEU A 255 4.34 -13.61 -1.28
CA LEU A 255 4.60 -12.30 -1.87
C LEU A 255 3.73 -12.08 -3.11
N LYS A 256 3.56 -13.13 -3.93
CA LYS A 256 2.67 -13.09 -5.08
C LYS A 256 1.21 -12.90 -4.69
N ARG A 257 0.77 -13.49 -3.56
CA ARG A 257 -0.58 -13.26 -3.03
C ARG A 257 -0.73 -11.91 -2.33
N LEU A 258 0.41 -11.35 -1.81
CA LEU A 258 0.45 -10.06 -1.11
C LEU A 258 0.63 -8.92 -2.07
N TYR A 259 -0.03 -8.55 -2.99
CA TYR A 259 0.18 -7.48 -4.01
C TYR A 259 1.06 -7.87 -5.20
N GLU A 260 1.27 -9.17 -5.45
CA GLU A 260 2.09 -9.69 -6.55
C GLU A 260 3.54 -9.18 -6.59
N ILE A 261 4.12 -8.90 -5.43
CA ILE A 261 5.50 -8.40 -5.33
C ILE A 261 6.52 -9.54 -5.35
N ASP A 262 7.73 -9.23 -5.81
CA ASP A 262 8.86 -10.17 -5.86
C ASP A 262 9.77 -10.06 -4.62
N GLY A 263 9.65 -8.96 -3.87
CA GLY A 263 10.46 -8.67 -2.70
C GLY A 263 10.52 -7.16 -2.41
N PHE A 264 11.57 -6.77 -1.71
CA PHE A 264 11.79 -5.39 -1.31
C PHE A 264 13.20 -4.93 -1.63
N GLU A 265 13.36 -3.63 -1.92
CA GLU A 265 14.64 -2.98 -2.13
C GLU A 265 14.75 -1.67 -1.33
N PRO A 266 15.98 -1.12 -1.15
CA PRO A 266 16.15 0.17 -0.50
C PRO A 266 15.34 1.26 -1.18
N ALA A 267 14.78 2.18 -0.38
CA ALA A 267 14.05 3.34 -0.86
C ALA A 267 14.62 4.61 -0.24
N GLU A 268 14.59 5.69 -1.02
CA GLU A 268 14.94 7.04 -0.58
C GLU A 268 13.77 7.99 -0.81
N ASP A 269 13.56 8.91 0.12
CA ASP A 269 12.43 9.84 0.10
C ASP A 269 12.38 10.70 -1.19
N ARG A 270 13.56 11.09 -1.73
CA ARG A 270 13.66 11.86 -2.99
C ARG A 270 13.10 11.14 -4.23
N GLU A 271 12.99 9.81 -4.20
CA GLU A 271 12.42 9.05 -5.31
C GLU A 271 10.93 9.37 -5.54
N TYR A 272 10.27 9.96 -4.53
CA TYR A 272 8.85 10.32 -4.56
C TYR A 272 8.59 11.79 -4.93
N ASP A 273 9.59 12.55 -5.42
CA ASP A 273 9.41 13.97 -5.77
C ASP A 273 8.40 14.18 -6.91
N SER A 274 8.37 13.27 -7.89
CA SER A 274 7.34 13.29 -8.94
C SER A 274 5.93 13.06 -8.40
N VAL A 275 5.82 12.23 -7.36
CA VAL A 275 4.55 11.97 -6.67
C VAL A 275 4.12 13.19 -5.86
N ARG A 276 5.06 13.88 -5.20
CA ARG A 276 4.80 15.15 -4.50
C ARG A 276 4.24 16.20 -5.45
N ALA A 277 4.88 16.39 -6.60
CA ALA A 277 4.39 17.30 -7.62
C ALA A 277 2.96 16.98 -8.07
N ALA A 278 2.61 15.71 -8.24
CA ALA A 278 1.26 15.28 -8.59
C ALA A 278 0.25 15.56 -7.46
N VAL A 279 0.63 15.27 -6.21
CA VAL A 279 -0.18 15.55 -5.01
C VAL A 279 -0.44 17.04 -4.85
N GLU A 280 0.56 17.88 -5.07
CA GLU A 280 0.45 19.35 -5.03
C GLU A 280 -0.43 19.89 -6.16
N LEU A 281 -0.22 19.42 -7.39
CA LEU A 281 -1.03 19.81 -8.53
C LEU A 281 -2.53 19.59 -8.29
N LEU A 282 -2.88 18.45 -7.66
CA LEU A 282 -4.26 18.12 -7.33
C LEU A 282 -4.74 18.69 -5.99
N ASN A 283 -3.84 19.29 -5.19
CA ASN A 283 -4.11 19.73 -3.82
C ASN A 283 -4.72 18.63 -2.94
N LEU A 284 -4.18 17.42 -3.08
CA LEU A 284 -4.69 16.27 -2.34
C LEU A 284 -4.40 16.39 -0.85
N ARG A 285 -5.40 16.01 -0.05
CA ARG A 285 -5.31 15.88 1.41
C ARG A 285 -5.96 14.56 1.82
N PRO A 286 -5.49 13.91 2.89
CA PRO A 286 -6.24 12.80 3.51
C PRO A 286 -7.63 13.32 3.90
N ARG A 287 -8.66 12.58 3.62
CA ARG A 287 -10.04 12.93 4.00
C ARG A 287 -10.56 11.92 5.00
#